data_af9a3b85e096e968192e404ac4af394b
#
_entry.id   af9a3b85e096e968192e404ac4af394b
#
_cell.length_a   1.000
_cell.length_b   1.000
_cell.length_c   1.000
_cell.angle_alpha   90.00
_cell.angle_beta   90.00
_cell.angle_gamma   90.00
#
_symmetry.space_group_name_H-M   'P 1'
#
loop_
_entity.id
_entity.type
_entity.pdbx_description
1 polymer ?
#
loop_
_entity_poly.entity_id
_entity_poly.type
_entity_poly.pdbx_seq_one_letter_code
_entity_poly.pdbx_strand_id
1 'polypeptide(L)'
;MAAGAGRGRPGVRLLDVPAVFGSVAATAAERHAIRPGDDIIARPDVVMDRAFTVPAAPAAVWPWLVQLGKKRAGWYLPRSVERFLPRNGRAVRDIRPAWQHLIAGDIVPDYGGKTATFEVAAAEPPSALVYRSIRGQLAMTWALTLSPVPAAGIGAARQTRVHLRLRLKPVRRRWLARTAGGFIDLITIAGLAAGLTERVAAPDSPH
;
A
#
# COMPACT_ATOMS: atom_id res chain seq x y z
N MET A 1 -49.51 28.92 5.83
CA MET A 1 -48.08 29.30 5.78
C MET A 1 -47.29 28.14 6.33
N ALA A 2 -46.65 27.34 5.47
CA ALA A 2 -45.82 26.22 5.88
C ALA A 2 -44.40 26.50 5.36
N ALA A 3 -43.44 26.63 6.27
CA ALA A 3 -42.06 26.89 5.97
C ALA A 3 -41.37 25.56 5.59
N GLY A 4 -40.78 25.49 4.37
CA GLY A 4 -40.01 24.39 3.87
C GLY A 4 -38.63 24.36 4.49
N ALA A 5 -38.29 23.30 5.21
CA ALA A 5 -36.94 23.01 5.69
C ALA A 5 -36.10 22.43 4.56
N GLY A 6 -35.18 23.23 4.02
CA GLY A 6 -34.16 22.79 3.07
C GLY A 6 -33.17 21.86 3.78
N ARG A 7 -33.11 20.58 3.35
CA ARG A 7 -32.07 19.65 3.77
C ARG A 7 -30.79 19.97 3.01
N GLY A 8 -29.85 20.66 3.68
CA GLY A 8 -28.49 20.85 3.20
C GLY A 8 -27.77 19.51 3.09
N ARG A 9 -27.22 19.19 1.92
CA ARG A 9 -26.28 18.08 1.71
C ARG A 9 -25.01 18.36 2.53
N PRO A 10 -24.49 17.41 3.31
CA PRO A 10 -23.21 17.61 3.98
C PRO A 10 -22.09 17.66 2.93
N GLY A 11 -21.53 18.84 2.74
CA GLY A 11 -20.31 19.02 1.96
C GLY A 11 -19.14 18.37 2.72
N VAL A 12 -18.45 17.46 2.08
CA VAL A 12 -17.21 16.85 2.61
C VAL A 12 -16.18 17.98 2.72
N ARG A 13 -15.82 18.35 3.95
CA ARG A 13 -14.74 19.32 4.19
C ARG A 13 -13.41 18.67 3.87
N LEU A 14 -12.54 19.38 3.17
CA LEU A 14 -11.16 18.95 2.83
C LEU A 14 -10.31 18.56 4.06
N LEU A 15 -10.74 18.94 5.26
CA LEU A 15 -10.09 18.69 6.55
C LEU A 15 -10.37 17.30 7.13
N ASP A 16 -11.31 16.52 6.56
CA ASP A 16 -11.67 15.17 7.05
C ASP A 16 -10.95 14.02 6.35
N VAL A 17 -10.05 14.32 5.40
CA VAL A 17 -9.27 13.31 4.67
C VAL A 17 -8.44 12.40 5.59
N PRO A 18 -7.77 12.89 6.67
CA PRO A 18 -7.04 12.03 7.59
C PRO A 18 -7.92 11.05 8.38
N ALA A 19 -9.15 11.42 8.68
CA ALA A 19 -10.09 10.57 9.43
C ALA A 19 -10.60 9.39 8.60
N VAL A 20 -10.68 9.55 7.26
CA VAL A 20 -11.14 8.49 6.34
C VAL A 20 -10.04 7.47 6.04
N PHE A 21 -8.77 7.91 6.01
CA PHE A 21 -7.64 7.06 5.59
C PHE A 21 -6.74 6.56 6.72
N GLY A 22 -6.90 7.08 7.95
CA GLY A 22 -6.05 6.71 9.08
C GLY A 22 -4.60 7.19 8.95
N SER A 23 -3.79 6.94 9.98
CA SER A 23 -2.36 7.30 9.96
C SER A 23 -1.54 6.22 9.26
N VAL A 24 -0.73 6.62 8.27
CA VAL A 24 0.25 5.77 7.59
C VAL A 24 1.69 6.19 7.87
N ALA A 25 1.92 6.81 9.02
CA ALA A 25 3.25 7.25 9.43
C ALA A 25 4.08 6.08 9.98
N ALA A 26 5.30 5.91 9.47
CA ALA A 26 6.29 5.04 10.08
C ALA A 26 6.89 5.72 11.32
N THR A 27 7.13 4.94 12.38
CA THR A 27 7.82 5.40 13.59
C THR A 27 9.30 5.70 13.33
N ALA A 28 9.97 6.38 14.25
CA ALA A 28 11.42 6.60 14.14
C ALA A 28 12.19 5.27 14.11
N ALA A 29 11.84 4.32 14.97
CA ALA A 29 12.45 2.99 15.00
C ALA A 29 12.27 2.24 13.65
N GLU A 30 11.05 2.28 13.07
CA GLU A 30 10.78 1.67 11.77
C GLU A 30 11.60 2.27 10.63
N ARG A 31 11.84 3.59 10.65
CA ARG A 31 12.67 4.27 9.65
C ARG A 31 14.15 3.92 9.74
N HIS A 32 14.67 3.66 10.95
CA HIS A 32 16.08 3.32 11.16
C HIS A 32 16.37 1.82 11.06
N ALA A 33 15.35 0.97 11.13
CA ALA A 33 15.53 -0.47 11.02
C ALA A 33 16.03 -0.87 9.63
N ILE A 34 16.96 -1.82 9.58
CA ILE A 34 17.38 -2.48 8.33
C ILE A 34 16.24 -3.36 7.84
N ARG A 35 15.96 -3.33 6.53
CA ARG A 35 14.86 -4.06 5.92
C ARG A 35 15.31 -4.84 4.69
N PRO A 36 14.61 -5.92 4.34
CA PRO A 36 14.85 -6.65 3.10
C PRO A 36 14.88 -5.70 1.89
N GLY A 37 15.91 -5.82 1.04
CA GLY A 37 16.10 -4.98 -0.15
C GLY A 37 16.80 -3.63 0.09
N ASP A 38 17.20 -3.30 1.33
CA ASP A 38 17.97 -2.10 1.62
C ASP A 38 19.39 -2.12 1.00
N ASP A 39 19.95 -3.30 0.82
CA ASP A 39 21.24 -3.58 0.19
C ASP A 39 21.22 -3.31 -1.33
N ILE A 40 20.09 -3.50 -2.02
CA ILE A 40 19.97 -3.30 -3.48
C ILE A 40 20.29 -1.84 -3.86
N ILE A 41 19.86 -0.88 -3.06
CA ILE A 41 20.24 0.53 -3.18
C ILE A 41 20.80 0.99 -1.83
N ALA A 42 22.02 0.60 -1.51
CA ALA A 42 22.63 0.83 -0.19
C ALA A 42 22.73 2.32 0.18
N ARG A 43 22.92 3.23 -0.81
CA ARG A 43 23.03 4.67 -0.60
C ARG A 43 21.99 5.41 -1.44
N PRO A 44 20.71 5.42 -1.06
CA PRO A 44 19.65 6.10 -1.79
C PRO A 44 19.74 7.62 -1.62
N ASP A 45 19.27 8.36 -2.62
CA ASP A 45 19.09 9.81 -2.52
C ASP A 45 17.78 10.18 -1.81
N VAL A 46 16.77 9.31 -1.93
CA VAL A 46 15.47 9.47 -1.30
C VAL A 46 15.04 8.14 -0.71
N VAL A 47 14.55 8.18 0.53
CA VAL A 47 13.85 7.08 1.20
C VAL A 47 12.47 7.60 1.63
N MET A 48 11.43 6.85 1.32
CA MET A 48 10.07 7.09 1.80
C MET A 48 9.59 5.88 2.58
N ASP A 49 9.24 6.10 3.83
CA ASP A 49 8.73 5.07 4.74
C ASP A 49 7.29 5.35 5.10
N ARG A 50 6.43 4.36 4.90
CA ARG A 50 5.04 4.36 5.35
C ARG A 50 4.74 3.09 6.13
N ALA A 51 3.88 3.21 7.13
CA ALA A 51 3.46 2.02 7.87
C ALA A 51 2.06 2.21 8.44
N PHE A 52 1.29 1.13 8.44
CA PHE A 52 -0.07 1.09 8.98
C PHE A 52 -0.34 -0.30 9.58
N THR A 53 -1.39 -0.39 10.41
CA THR A 53 -1.77 -1.65 11.04
C THR A 53 -3.08 -2.15 10.46
N VAL A 54 -3.13 -3.45 10.15
CA VAL A 54 -4.31 -4.16 9.63
C VAL A 54 -4.80 -5.14 10.69
N PRO A 55 -6.12 -5.23 10.98
CA PRO A 55 -6.66 -6.10 12.02
C PRO A 55 -6.79 -7.56 11.54
N ALA A 56 -5.67 -8.17 11.15
CA ALA A 56 -5.58 -9.57 10.75
C ALA A 56 -4.14 -10.09 10.91
N ALA A 57 -3.97 -11.41 10.95
CA ALA A 57 -2.65 -12.05 10.98
C ALA A 57 -1.88 -11.86 9.65
N PRO A 58 -0.53 -11.87 9.66
CA PRO A 58 0.27 -11.73 8.45
C PRO A 58 -0.12 -12.70 7.33
N ALA A 59 -0.44 -13.94 7.66
CA ALA A 59 -0.86 -14.95 6.68
C ALA A 59 -2.18 -14.60 5.97
N ALA A 60 -3.08 -13.84 6.61
CA ALA A 60 -4.32 -13.36 5.99
C ALA A 60 -4.11 -12.07 5.17
N VAL A 61 -3.11 -11.27 5.51
CA VAL A 61 -2.76 -10.02 4.77
C VAL A 61 -1.93 -10.33 3.53
N TRP A 62 -1.03 -11.30 3.61
CA TRP A 62 -0.06 -11.68 2.58
C TRP A 62 -0.68 -11.89 1.18
N PRO A 63 -1.75 -12.70 1.01
CA PRO A 63 -2.36 -12.94 -0.30
C PRO A 63 -2.80 -11.66 -1.00
N TRP A 64 -3.27 -10.67 -0.25
CA TRP A 64 -3.66 -9.37 -0.79
C TRP A 64 -2.47 -8.55 -1.30
N LEU A 65 -1.32 -8.60 -0.61
CA LEU A 65 -0.11 -7.89 -1.06
C LEU A 65 0.54 -8.55 -2.27
N VAL A 66 0.55 -9.88 -2.32
CA VAL A 66 1.10 -10.63 -3.45
C VAL A 66 0.35 -10.32 -4.74
N GLN A 67 -0.98 -10.21 -4.71
CA GLN A 67 -1.77 -9.93 -5.91
C GLN A 67 -1.89 -8.43 -6.26
N LEU A 68 -1.45 -7.51 -5.39
CA LEU A 68 -1.52 -6.06 -5.60
C LEU A 68 -0.79 -5.66 -6.88
N GLY A 69 -1.36 -4.75 -7.68
CA GLY A 69 -0.66 -4.13 -8.80
C GLY A 69 -1.45 -4.04 -10.11
N LYS A 70 -0.88 -3.30 -11.04
CA LYS A 70 -1.43 -3.03 -12.38
C LYS A 70 -1.56 -4.33 -13.18
N LYS A 71 -2.69 -4.52 -13.87
CA LYS A 71 -3.07 -5.74 -14.62
C LYS A 71 -3.14 -7.01 -13.72
N ARG A 72 -3.19 -6.83 -12.41
CA ARG A 72 -3.44 -7.83 -11.39
C ARG A 72 -4.65 -7.37 -10.58
N ALA A 73 -4.61 -7.45 -9.25
CA ALA A 73 -5.73 -7.05 -8.39
C ALA A 73 -6.07 -5.54 -8.45
N GLY A 74 -5.22 -4.71 -9.02
CA GLY A 74 -5.39 -3.25 -9.01
C GLY A 74 -4.80 -2.61 -7.76
N TRP A 75 -5.10 -1.31 -7.55
CA TRP A 75 -4.69 -0.56 -6.36
C TRP A 75 -5.87 -0.46 -5.40
N TYR A 76 -5.72 -1.00 -4.20
CA TYR A 76 -6.81 -1.06 -3.24
C TYR A 76 -7.17 0.32 -2.72
N LEU A 77 -8.44 0.65 -2.85
CA LEU A 77 -9.05 1.84 -2.28
C LEU A 77 -10.29 1.43 -1.49
N PRO A 78 -10.75 2.24 -0.53
CA PRO A 78 -12.00 1.97 0.16
C PRO A 78 -13.21 2.06 -0.79
N ARG A 79 -14.28 1.34 -0.50
CA ARG A 79 -15.52 1.32 -1.32
C ARG A 79 -16.08 2.72 -1.54
N SER A 80 -15.96 3.57 -0.54
CA SER A 80 -16.40 4.98 -0.59
C SER A 80 -15.69 5.79 -1.69
N VAL A 81 -14.47 5.43 -2.04
CA VAL A 81 -13.69 6.04 -3.14
C VAL A 81 -13.89 5.28 -4.44
N GLU A 82 -13.84 3.94 -4.42
CA GLU A 82 -13.98 3.10 -5.62
C GLU A 82 -15.32 3.33 -6.35
N ARG A 83 -16.38 3.71 -5.63
CA ARG A 83 -17.70 3.98 -6.25
C ARG A 83 -17.66 5.08 -7.32
N PHE A 84 -16.71 6.03 -7.21
CA PHE A 84 -16.52 7.12 -8.19
C PHE A 84 -15.62 6.72 -9.36
N LEU A 85 -14.95 5.57 -9.30
CA LEU A 85 -14.14 5.06 -10.37
C LEU A 85 -14.97 4.23 -11.37
N PRO A 86 -14.64 4.26 -12.66
CA PRO A 86 -15.24 3.35 -13.62
C PRO A 86 -14.96 1.89 -13.22
N ARG A 87 -15.84 0.95 -13.61
CA ARG A 87 -15.76 -0.45 -13.17
C ARG A 87 -14.40 -1.10 -13.47
N ASN A 88 -13.81 -0.80 -14.64
CA ASN A 88 -12.50 -1.30 -15.04
C ASN A 88 -11.30 -0.67 -14.29
N GLY A 89 -11.53 0.40 -13.55
CA GLY A 89 -10.54 1.05 -12.69
C GLY A 89 -10.60 0.62 -11.22
N ARG A 90 -11.59 -0.24 -10.86
CA ARG A 90 -11.75 -0.73 -9.48
C ARG A 90 -10.89 -1.96 -9.25
N ALA A 91 -10.28 -2.02 -8.06
CA ALA A 91 -9.50 -3.18 -7.66
C ALA A 91 -10.42 -4.36 -7.28
N VAL A 92 -9.93 -5.58 -7.48
CA VAL A 92 -10.67 -6.80 -7.11
C VAL A 92 -10.86 -6.90 -5.58
N ARG A 93 -11.89 -7.66 -5.17
CA ARG A 93 -12.26 -7.85 -3.77
C ARG A 93 -12.26 -9.31 -3.33
N ASP A 94 -11.65 -10.16 -4.13
CA ASP A 94 -11.45 -11.59 -3.92
C ASP A 94 -9.95 -11.95 -4.06
N ILE A 95 -9.53 -13.02 -3.41
CA ILE A 95 -8.21 -13.59 -3.60
C ILE A 95 -8.26 -14.49 -4.84
N ARG A 96 -7.35 -14.23 -5.79
CA ARG A 96 -7.26 -15.00 -7.04
C ARG A 96 -6.06 -15.93 -7.03
N PRO A 97 -6.25 -17.25 -7.08
CA PRO A 97 -5.16 -18.23 -7.06
C PRO A 97 -4.09 -17.97 -8.11
N ALA A 98 -4.49 -17.54 -9.32
CA ALA A 98 -3.57 -17.24 -10.41
C ALA A 98 -2.55 -16.12 -10.11
N TRP A 99 -2.78 -15.30 -9.08
CA TRP A 99 -1.89 -14.21 -8.69
C TRP A 99 -1.13 -14.46 -7.38
N GLN A 100 -1.20 -15.65 -6.82
CA GLN A 100 -0.58 -15.96 -5.52
C GLN A 100 0.86 -16.47 -5.63
N HIS A 101 1.35 -16.76 -6.82
CA HIS A 101 2.66 -17.37 -7.04
C HIS A 101 3.66 -16.33 -7.58
N LEU A 102 4.17 -15.44 -6.72
CA LEU A 102 5.30 -14.58 -7.07
C LEU A 102 6.59 -15.17 -6.50
N ILE A 103 7.59 -15.27 -7.37
CA ILE A 103 8.94 -15.71 -7.03
C ILE A 103 9.96 -14.65 -7.49
N ALA A 104 11.17 -14.70 -6.96
CA ALA A 104 12.25 -13.84 -7.42
C ALA A 104 12.51 -14.02 -8.92
N GLY A 105 12.65 -12.90 -9.64
CA GLY A 105 12.78 -12.83 -11.08
C GLY A 105 11.47 -12.56 -11.84
N ASP A 106 10.31 -12.72 -11.22
CA ASP A 106 9.03 -12.41 -11.87
C ASP A 106 8.90 -10.91 -12.20
N ILE A 107 8.30 -10.63 -13.34
CA ILE A 107 8.07 -9.26 -13.80
C ILE A 107 6.60 -8.89 -13.64
N VAL A 108 6.33 -7.83 -12.90
CA VAL A 108 4.98 -7.29 -12.70
C VAL A 108 4.84 -5.88 -13.29
N PRO A 109 3.72 -5.57 -13.98
CA PRO A 109 3.49 -4.23 -14.51
C PRO A 109 3.35 -3.19 -13.39
N ASP A 110 3.87 -1.97 -13.64
CA ASP A 110 3.78 -0.86 -12.72
C ASP A 110 2.95 0.30 -13.29
N TYR A 111 2.46 1.15 -12.39
CA TYR A 111 1.68 2.34 -12.72
C TYR A 111 2.53 3.51 -13.26
N GLY A 112 3.85 3.47 -13.13
CA GLY A 112 4.78 4.54 -13.52
C GLY A 112 4.93 4.75 -15.03
N GLY A 113 4.10 4.10 -15.87
CA GLY A 113 4.10 4.28 -17.32
C GLY A 113 3.51 3.08 -18.08
N LYS A 114 3.49 3.18 -19.42
CA LYS A 114 2.93 2.10 -20.27
C LYS A 114 3.78 0.82 -20.21
N THR A 115 5.10 0.99 -20.21
CA THR A 115 6.10 -0.09 -20.21
C THR A 115 6.81 -0.28 -18.88
N ALA A 116 6.42 0.50 -17.85
CA ALA A 116 7.04 0.42 -16.54
C ALA A 116 6.73 -0.92 -15.86
N THR A 117 7.76 -1.57 -15.34
CA THR A 117 7.66 -2.84 -14.64
C THR A 117 8.48 -2.82 -13.35
N PHE A 118 8.11 -3.70 -12.45
CA PHE A 118 8.92 -4.13 -11.33
C PHE A 118 9.35 -5.59 -11.56
N GLU A 119 10.56 -5.92 -11.16
CA GLU A 119 11.03 -7.28 -10.97
C GLU A 119 10.92 -7.62 -9.48
N VAL A 120 10.44 -8.80 -9.17
CA VAL A 120 10.45 -9.33 -7.82
C VAL A 120 11.89 -9.67 -7.44
N ALA A 121 12.47 -8.93 -6.52
CA ALA A 121 13.83 -9.18 -6.02
C ALA A 121 13.85 -10.26 -4.93
N ALA A 122 12.81 -10.30 -4.08
CA ALA A 122 12.61 -11.32 -3.07
C ALA A 122 11.13 -11.48 -2.73
N ALA A 123 10.71 -12.71 -2.44
CA ALA A 123 9.39 -13.03 -1.93
C ALA A 123 9.54 -14.04 -0.78
N GLU A 124 9.27 -13.62 0.44
CA GLU A 124 9.41 -14.40 1.68
C GLU A 124 8.06 -14.46 2.41
N PRO A 125 7.17 -15.40 2.05
CA PRO A 125 5.87 -15.51 2.69
C PRO A 125 5.97 -15.85 4.19
N PRO A 126 5.16 -15.26 5.04
CA PRO A 126 4.25 -14.14 4.81
C PRO A 126 4.87 -12.80 5.26
N SER A 127 6.20 -12.63 5.20
CA SER A 127 6.94 -11.56 5.89
C SER A 127 7.43 -10.43 5.00
N ALA A 128 7.91 -10.72 3.78
CA ALA A 128 8.52 -9.71 2.93
C ALA A 128 8.29 -9.94 1.43
N LEU A 129 8.02 -8.85 0.71
CA LEU A 129 7.95 -8.80 -0.75
C LEU A 129 8.75 -7.58 -1.21
N VAL A 130 9.80 -7.82 -1.98
CA VAL A 130 10.72 -6.77 -2.43
C VAL A 130 10.70 -6.70 -3.95
N TYR A 131 10.48 -5.51 -4.44
CA TYR A 131 10.52 -5.19 -5.86
C TYR A 131 11.73 -4.32 -6.19
N ARG A 132 12.28 -4.47 -7.39
CA ARG A 132 13.28 -3.56 -7.98
C ARG A 132 12.86 -3.12 -9.38
N SER A 133 13.28 -1.93 -9.78
CA SER A 133 13.05 -1.42 -11.14
C SER A 133 14.18 -0.48 -11.53
N ILE A 134 14.52 -0.45 -12.82
CA ILE A 134 15.44 0.52 -13.41
C ILE A 134 14.69 1.24 -14.54
N ARG A 135 14.62 2.57 -14.47
CA ARG A 135 13.91 3.41 -15.44
C ARG A 135 14.85 4.48 -15.97
N GLY A 136 15.48 4.19 -17.11
CA GLY A 136 16.62 4.97 -17.59
C GLY A 136 17.75 4.92 -16.58
N GLN A 137 18.09 6.06 -15.97
CA GLN A 137 19.11 6.12 -14.91
C GLN A 137 18.55 5.91 -13.50
N LEU A 138 17.22 5.98 -13.30
CA LEU A 138 16.60 5.89 -12.00
C LEU A 138 16.47 4.41 -11.58
N ALA A 139 17.22 4.02 -10.57
CA ALA A 139 17.01 2.77 -9.85
C ALA A 139 16.04 2.99 -8.67
N MET A 140 15.15 2.04 -8.46
CA MET A 140 14.22 2.04 -7.34
C MET A 140 14.04 0.65 -6.75
N THR A 141 13.85 0.61 -5.43
CA THR A 141 13.34 -0.57 -4.73
C THR A 141 12.08 -0.21 -3.97
N TRP A 142 11.15 -1.14 -3.91
CA TRP A 142 9.93 -1.03 -3.12
C TRP A 142 9.77 -2.30 -2.29
N ALA A 143 9.97 -2.17 -0.98
CA ALA A 143 9.87 -3.27 -0.03
C ALA A 143 8.57 -3.15 0.77
N LEU A 144 7.82 -4.25 0.85
CA LEU A 144 6.64 -4.42 1.68
C LEU A 144 6.98 -5.48 2.72
N THR A 145 6.91 -5.11 4.00
CA THR A 145 7.19 -6.06 5.09
C THR A 145 6.00 -6.15 6.04
N LEU A 146 5.75 -7.36 6.52
CA LEU A 146 4.68 -7.69 7.44
C LEU A 146 5.30 -8.15 8.77
N SER A 147 4.86 -7.55 9.86
CA SER A 147 5.27 -7.96 11.20
C SER A 147 4.02 -8.15 12.08
N PRO A 148 3.92 -9.23 12.84
CA PRO A 148 2.83 -9.39 13.79
C PRO A 148 2.94 -8.30 14.86
N VAL A 149 1.81 -7.68 15.21
CA VAL A 149 1.73 -6.79 16.37
C VAL A 149 1.49 -7.66 17.60
N PRO A 150 2.29 -7.52 18.67
CA PRO A 150 2.05 -8.24 19.91
C PRO A 150 0.63 -8.00 20.43
N ALA A 151 -0.07 -9.08 20.79
CA ALA A 151 -1.39 -8.99 21.38
C ALA A 151 -1.31 -8.36 22.77
N ALA A 152 -2.15 -7.37 23.05
CA ALA A 152 -2.18 -6.68 24.34
C ALA A 152 -2.90 -7.46 25.47
N GLY A 153 -3.31 -8.73 25.23
CA GLY A 153 -3.99 -9.58 26.22
C GLY A 153 -4.50 -10.89 25.63
N ILE A 154 -4.99 -11.78 26.51
CA ILE A 154 -5.59 -13.06 26.13
C ILE A 154 -6.85 -12.78 25.31
N GLY A 155 -6.93 -13.32 24.09
CA GLY A 155 -8.06 -13.11 23.18
C GLY A 155 -7.99 -11.84 22.33
N ALA A 156 -6.93 -11.02 22.40
CA ALA A 156 -6.77 -9.88 21.52
C ALA A 156 -6.67 -10.33 20.06
N ALA A 157 -7.38 -9.64 19.17
CA ALA A 157 -7.36 -9.91 17.74
C ALA A 157 -5.93 -9.78 17.19
N ARG A 158 -5.54 -10.75 16.35
CA ARG A 158 -4.23 -10.70 15.66
C ARG A 158 -4.20 -9.50 14.73
N GLN A 159 -3.11 -8.73 14.79
CA GLN A 159 -2.90 -7.57 13.93
C GLN A 159 -1.55 -7.67 13.22
N THR A 160 -1.47 -7.05 12.07
CA THR A 160 -0.25 -6.98 11.27
C THR A 160 0.15 -5.53 11.07
N ARG A 161 1.40 -5.21 11.40
CA ARG A 161 2.04 -3.97 10.98
C ARG A 161 2.59 -4.16 9.57
N VAL A 162 2.02 -3.44 8.61
CA VAL A 162 2.48 -3.37 7.23
C VAL A 162 3.40 -2.17 7.11
N HIS A 163 4.64 -2.39 6.67
CA HIS A 163 5.60 -1.32 6.42
C HIS A 163 6.02 -1.34 4.94
N LEU A 164 6.04 -0.16 4.32
CA LEU A 164 6.43 0.06 2.93
C LEU A 164 7.62 1.01 2.90
N ARG A 165 8.69 0.59 2.23
CA ARG A 165 9.89 1.41 2.03
C ARG A 165 10.19 1.54 0.55
N LEU A 166 10.17 2.77 0.04
CA LEU A 166 10.62 3.12 -1.32
C LEU A 166 12.00 3.77 -1.24
N ARG A 167 12.96 3.28 -2.04
CA ARG A 167 14.31 3.86 -2.14
C ARG A 167 14.58 4.22 -3.60
N LEU A 168 15.15 5.40 -3.84
CA LEU A 168 15.35 5.96 -5.18
C LEU A 168 16.79 6.48 -5.33
N LYS A 169 17.43 6.26 -6.51
CA LYS A 169 18.74 6.77 -6.89
C LYS A 169 18.97 6.65 -8.41
N PRO A 170 19.55 7.67 -9.08
CA PRO A 170 19.83 9.02 -8.60
C PRO A 170 18.58 9.90 -8.62
N VAL A 171 18.46 10.84 -7.69
CA VAL A 171 17.40 11.85 -7.68
C VAL A 171 18.01 13.24 -7.67
N ARG A 172 17.92 13.96 -8.81
CA ARG A 172 18.52 15.31 -8.96
C ARG A 172 17.84 16.37 -8.09
N ARG A 173 16.50 16.37 -8.01
CA ARG A 173 15.70 17.34 -7.24
C ARG A 173 15.11 16.68 -5.99
N ARG A 174 15.97 16.33 -5.03
CA ARG A 174 15.60 15.61 -3.79
C ARG A 174 14.51 16.32 -2.99
N TRP A 175 14.51 17.65 -2.94
CA TRP A 175 13.49 18.41 -2.22
C TRP A 175 12.10 18.22 -2.83
N LEU A 176 11.98 18.26 -4.17
CA LEU A 176 10.72 18.04 -4.87
C LEU A 176 10.20 16.61 -4.69
N ALA A 177 11.09 15.63 -4.75
CA ALA A 177 10.73 14.24 -4.49
C ALA A 177 10.24 14.03 -3.05
N ARG A 178 10.86 14.70 -2.07
CA ARG A 178 10.47 14.62 -0.65
C ARG A 178 9.16 15.35 -0.35
N THR A 179 8.87 16.46 -1.00
CA THR A 179 7.65 17.26 -0.76
C THR A 179 6.48 16.76 -1.61
N ALA A 180 6.46 17.06 -2.92
CA ALA A 180 5.35 16.67 -3.79
C ALA A 180 5.24 15.15 -3.95
N GLY A 181 6.38 14.45 -4.14
CA GLY A 181 6.40 12.98 -4.20
C GLY A 181 5.95 12.35 -2.88
N GLY A 182 6.41 12.87 -1.74
CA GLY A 182 6.00 12.41 -0.41
C GLY A 182 4.52 12.64 -0.12
N PHE A 183 3.91 13.70 -0.64
CA PHE A 183 2.47 13.96 -0.49
C PHE A 183 1.63 12.99 -1.34
N ILE A 184 2.03 12.75 -2.60
CA ILE A 184 1.37 11.77 -3.47
C ILE A 184 1.47 10.38 -2.87
N ASP A 185 2.66 9.99 -2.41
CA ASP A 185 2.90 8.72 -1.72
C ASP A 185 2.02 8.59 -0.47
N LEU A 186 1.91 9.65 0.36
CA LEU A 186 1.06 9.66 1.55
C LEU A 186 -0.40 9.33 1.22
N ILE A 187 -1.00 10.02 0.25
CA ILE A 187 -2.41 9.81 -0.14
C ILE A 187 -2.59 8.42 -0.75
N THR A 188 -1.64 7.99 -1.58
CA THR A 188 -1.68 6.70 -2.25
C THR A 188 -1.63 5.55 -1.25
N ILE A 189 -0.73 5.62 -0.27
CA ILE A 189 -0.61 4.58 0.76
C ILE A 189 -1.73 4.66 1.80
N ALA A 190 -2.25 5.84 2.11
CA ALA A 190 -3.43 5.97 2.97
C ALA A 190 -4.67 5.31 2.32
N GLY A 191 -4.85 5.50 1.01
CA GLY A 191 -5.88 4.79 0.24
C GLY A 191 -5.69 3.28 0.25
N LEU A 192 -4.45 2.81 0.05
CA LEU A 192 -4.09 1.39 0.12
C LEU A 192 -4.40 0.79 1.50
N ALA A 193 -4.01 1.48 2.57
CA ALA A 193 -4.24 1.03 3.95
C ALA A 193 -5.73 0.83 4.24
N ALA A 194 -6.56 1.82 3.91
CA ALA A 194 -8.01 1.75 4.09
C ALA A 194 -8.64 0.65 3.22
N GLY A 195 -8.27 0.58 1.94
CA GLY A 195 -8.81 -0.41 1.01
C GLY A 195 -8.38 -1.84 1.33
N LEU A 196 -7.17 -2.05 1.85
CA LEU A 196 -6.68 -3.34 2.32
C LEU A 196 -7.41 -3.77 3.59
N THR A 197 -7.58 -2.86 4.55
CA THR A 197 -8.32 -3.14 5.80
C THR A 197 -9.75 -3.59 5.51
N GLU A 198 -10.46 -2.93 4.59
CA GLU A 198 -11.81 -3.35 4.19
C GLU A 198 -11.85 -4.75 3.56
N ARG A 199 -10.83 -5.11 2.78
CA ARG A 199 -10.76 -6.41 2.11
C ARG A 199 -10.49 -7.55 3.07
N VAL A 200 -9.56 -7.33 3.99
CA VAL A 200 -9.20 -8.33 5.00
C VAL A 200 -10.30 -8.52 6.05
N ALA A 201 -11.09 -7.47 6.35
CA ALA A 201 -12.23 -7.54 7.26
C ALA A 201 -13.50 -8.15 6.62
N ALA A 202 -13.57 -8.19 5.28
CA ALA A 202 -14.71 -8.81 4.61
C ALA A 202 -14.66 -10.34 4.84
N PRO A 203 -15.75 -10.98 5.32
CA PRO A 203 -15.80 -12.43 5.38
C PRO A 203 -15.64 -12.98 3.95
N ASP A 204 -14.85 -14.06 3.82
CA ASP A 204 -14.77 -14.81 2.57
C ASP A 204 -16.17 -15.13 2.10
N SER A 205 -16.61 -14.51 1.01
CA SER A 205 -17.87 -14.89 0.38
C SER A 205 -17.65 -16.28 -0.21
N PRO A 206 -18.37 -17.31 0.24
CA PRO A 206 -18.26 -18.63 -0.37
C PRO A 206 -18.71 -18.53 -1.84
N HIS A 207 -17.89 -19.03 -2.72
CA HIS A 207 -18.21 -19.24 -4.14
C HIS A 207 -19.13 -20.43 -4.33
#